data_6d1bc7b1315578e667948a01f80bb5b8
#
_entry.id   6d1bc7b1315578e667948a01f80bb5b8
#
_cell.length_a   1.000
_cell.length_b   1.000
_cell.length_c   1.000
_cell.angle_alpha   90.00
_cell.angle_beta   90.00
_cell.angle_gamma   90.00
#
_symmetry.space_group_name_H-M   'P 1'
#
loop_
_entity.id
_entity.type
_entity.pdbx_description
1 polymer ?
#
loop_
_entity_poly.entity_id
_entity_poly.type
_entity_poly.pdbx_seq_one_letter_code
_entity_poly.pdbx_strand_id
1 'polypeptide(L)'
;MITLPSLNDLPSKWNEIRERLETDFSECEACLWYDLEALLNERFAEHEAKQFEQDFIDRIGYAPEEYVRIRRAIRLLEARYPDSSNELISAAIATPLGEMLAVFGSKGLCLLEFVGQKHMEQEIMAVQKALRGQFIFQENEQTQLLRQELDLYFQGRLKVFATPLEMIGTAFQQQVWNALLTIPYGETRSYKEQAQQLGNPKAIRAVAAANGQNKVSILIPCHRVIGSDGKLTGYAGGLNRKQSLLALEQGEVQTALF
;
A
#
# COMPACT_ATOMS: atom_id res chain seq x y z
N MET A 1 9.16 9.00 9.20
CA MET A 1 9.82 8.75 7.89
C MET A 1 9.94 7.24 7.74
N ILE A 2 9.70 6.71 6.55
CA ILE A 2 9.92 5.28 6.26
C ILE A 2 11.43 5.02 6.29
N THR A 3 11.85 4.05 7.08
CA THR A 3 13.28 3.70 7.21
C THR A 3 13.49 2.28 6.69
N LEU A 4 14.42 2.12 5.75
CA LEU A 4 14.81 0.81 5.25
C LEU A 4 16.00 0.25 6.05
N PRO A 5 16.04 -1.06 6.31
CA PRO A 5 17.22 -1.73 6.84
C PRO A 5 18.44 -1.57 5.93
N SER A 6 19.63 -1.64 6.51
CA SER A 6 20.88 -1.60 5.75
C SER A 6 21.10 -2.89 4.96
N LEU A 7 21.52 -2.77 3.70
CA LEU A 7 21.93 -3.93 2.91
C LEU A 7 23.27 -4.56 3.36
N ASN A 8 23.98 -3.92 4.30
CA ASN A 8 25.23 -4.46 4.86
C ASN A 8 25.04 -5.77 5.65
N ASP A 9 23.79 -6.06 6.05
CA ASP A 9 23.47 -7.31 6.75
C ASP A 9 23.40 -8.54 5.81
N LEU A 10 23.46 -8.32 4.49
CA LEU A 10 23.51 -9.42 3.52
C LEU A 10 24.88 -10.12 3.54
N PRO A 11 24.92 -11.46 3.34
CA PRO A 11 26.15 -12.22 3.20
C PRO A 11 27.07 -11.66 2.10
N SER A 12 28.39 -11.71 2.31
CA SER A 12 29.39 -11.18 1.36
C SER A 12 29.33 -11.79 -0.04
N LYS A 13 28.81 -13.02 -0.19
CA LYS A 13 28.56 -13.65 -1.49
C LYS A 13 27.58 -12.85 -2.37
N TRP A 14 26.78 -11.93 -1.78
CA TRP A 14 25.82 -11.08 -2.47
C TRP A 14 26.29 -9.63 -2.66
N ASN A 15 27.58 -9.35 -2.46
CA ASN A 15 28.14 -7.99 -2.55
C ASN A 15 27.87 -7.32 -3.90
N GLU A 16 27.99 -8.04 -5.02
CA GLU A 16 27.73 -7.48 -6.37
C GLU A 16 26.28 -7.03 -6.51
N ILE A 17 25.34 -7.82 -6.01
CA ILE A 17 23.91 -7.48 -6.01
C ILE A 17 23.62 -6.29 -5.09
N ARG A 18 24.25 -6.27 -3.91
CA ARG A 18 24.15 -5.18 -2.96
C ARG A 18 24.63 -3.86 -3.57
N GLU A 19 25.84 -3.84 -4.15
CA GLU A 19 26.39 -2.65 -4.80
C GLU A 19 25.47 -2.15 -5.91
N ARG A 20 24.89 -3.04 -6.69
CA ARG A 20 23.94 -2.69 -7.72
C ARG A 20 22.65 -2.11 -7.15
N LEU A 21 22.10 -2.72 -6.11
CA LEU A 21 20.93 -2.16 -5.40
C LEU A 21 21.22 -0.80 -4.75
N GLU A 22 22.49 -0.49 -4.41
CA GLU A 22 22.89 0.79 -3.83
C GLU A 22 23.19 1.86 -4.88
N THR A 23 23.73 1.50 -6.06
CA THR A 23 24.24 2.45 -7.07
C THR A 23 23.28 2.75 -8.21
N ASP A 24 22.55 1.76 -8.73
CA ASP A 24 21.77 1.90 -9.96
C ASP A 24 20.46 2.70 -9.80
N PHE A 25 20.21 3.26 -8.62
CA PHE A 25 19.06 4.14 -8.41
C PHE A 25 19.16 5.50 -9.11
N SER A 26 20.28 5.81 -9.79
CA SER A 26 20.51 7.12 -10.38
C SER A 26 20.01 7.29 -11.83
N GLU A 27 19.85 6.23 -12.63
CA GLU A 27 19.74 6.39 -14.08
C GLU A 27 18.52 5.75 -14.78
N CYS A 28 17.79 4.79 -14.23
CA CYS A 28 16.63 4.21 -14.93
C CYS A 28 15.56 3.62 -14.00
N GLU A 29 14.37 4.23 -14.02
CA GLU A 29 13.24 3.86 -13.13
C GLU A 29 12.56 2.51 -13.44
N ALA A 30 12.63 2.04 -14.69
CA ALA A 30 11.93 0.83 -15.11
C ALA A 30 12.81 -0.42 -15.08
N CYS A 31 14.14 -0.26 -15.12
CA CYS A 31 15.07 -1.35 -15.40
C CYS A 31 15.47 -2.17 -14.17
N LEU A 32 15.47 -1.59 -12.98
CA LEU A 32 16.20 -2.16 -11.83
C LEU A 32 15.76 -3.56 -11.40
N TRP A 33 14.45 -3.84 -11.40
CA TRP A 33 13.99 -5.18 -11.04
C TRP A 33 14.25 -6.18 -12.17
N TYR A 34 13.94 -5.81 -13.42
CA TYR A 34 14.24 -6.66 -14.59
C TYR A 34 15.75 -6.91 -14.72
N ASP A 35 16.58 -5.90 -14.43
CA ASP A 35 18.03 -6.02 -14.44
C ASP A 35 18.55 -6.88 -13.28
N LEU A 36 17.92 -6.81 -12.11
CA LEU A 36 18.27 -7.64 -10.97
C LEU A 36 17.88 -9.11 -11.21
N GLU A 37 16.66 -9.33 -11.69
CA GLU A 37 16.17 -10.68 -12.04
C GLU A 37 16.99 -11.26 -13.21
N ALA A 38 17.31 -10.46 -14.23
CA ALA A 38 18.18 -10.85 -15.32
C ALA A 38 19.61 -11.17 -14.82
N LEU A 39 20.17 -10.35 -13.95
CA LEU A 39 21.48 -10.58 -13.34
C LEU A 39 21.50 -11.86 -12.50
N LEU A 40 20.46 -12.09 -11.69
CA LEU A 40 20.33 -13.31 -10.90
C LEU A 40 20.25 -14.54 -11.80
N ASN A 41 19.46 -14.48 -12.87
CA ASN A 41 19.30 -15.59 -13.80
C ASN A 41 20.51 -15.82 -14.71
N GLU A 42 21.29 -14.77 -15.02
CA GLU A 42 22.50 -14.84 -15.83
C GLU A 42 23.73 -15.36 -15.05
N ARG A 43 23.86 -14.92 -13.79
CA ARG A 43 25.05 -15.13 -12.98
C ARG A 43 24.96 -16.27 -11.99
N PHE A 44 23.75 -16.67 -11.61
CA PHE A 44 23.49 -17.62 -10.55
C PHE A 44 22.60 -18.77 -11.03
N ALA A 45 22.81 -19.96 -10.49
CA ALA A 45 21.90 -21.08 -10.72
C ALA A 45 20.54 -20.81 -10.01
N GLU A 46 19.46 -21.42 -10.50
CA GLU A 46 18.11 -21.21 -9.95
C GLU A 46 18.01 -21.39 -8.42
N HIS A 47 18.76 -22.36 -7.87
CA HIS A 47 18.78 -22.60 -6.43
C HIS A 47 19.48 -21.48 -5.66
N GLU A 48 20.49 -20.83 -6.25
CA GLU A 48 21.21 -19.69 -5.65
C GLU A 48 20.35 -18.43 -5.70
N ALA A 49 19.60 -18.20 -6.78
CA ALA A 49 18.63 -17.11 -6.86
C ALA A 49 17.53 -17.23 -5.78
N LYS A 50 17.01 -18.44 -5.55
CA LYS A 50 16.07 -18.73 -4.45
C LYS A 50 16.71 -18.53 -3.08
N GLN A 51 17.97 -18.92 -2.94
CA GLN A 51 18.71 -18.71 -1.69
C GLN A 51 18.95 -17.23 -1.44
N PHE A 52 19.22 -16.42 -2.47
CA PHE A 52 19.33 -14.97 -2.34
C PHE A 52 18.02 -14.36 -1.83
N GLU A 53 16.90 -14.73 -2.43
CA GLU A 53 15.60 -14.23 -2.00
C GLU A 53 15.33 -14.55 -0.52
N GLN A 54 15.61 -15.78 -0.09
CA GLN A 54 15.47 -16.20 1.29
C GLN A 54 16.42 -15.45 2.23
N ASP A 55 17.72 -15.38 1.90
CA ASP A 55 18.71 -14.63 2.68
C ASP A 55 18.31 -13.16 2.81
N PHE A 56 17.70 -12.58 1.76
CA PHE A 56 17.25 -11.20 1.75
C PHE A 56 16.06 -11.00 2.69
N ILE A 57 15.05 -11.85 2.59
CA ILE A 57 13.87 -11.79 3.47
C ILE A 57 14.28 -11.97 4.92
N ASP A 58 15.12 -12.97 5.23
CA ASP A 58 15.52 -13.31 6.60
C ASP A 58 16.32 -12.19 7.28
N ARG A 59 17.10 -11.41 6.52
CA ARG A 59 17.98 -10.37 7.07
C ARG A 59 17.47 -8.96 6.92
N ILE A 60 16.78 -8.68 5.81
CA ILE A 60 16.29 -7.35 5.48
C ILE A 60 14.79 -7.20 5.87
N GLY A 61 14.05 -8.31 5.97
CA GLY A 61 12.63 -8.31 6.34
C GLY A 61 11.66 -8.02 5.19
N TYR A 62 12.17 -7.87 3.97
CA TYR A 62 11.39 -7.62 2.75
C TYR A 62 11.86 -8.54 1.63
N ALA A 63 10.98 -8.86 0.68
CA ALA A 63 11.43 -9.44 -0.57
C ALA A 63 12.25 -8.40 -1.37
N PRO A 64 13.24 -8.80 -2.19
CA PRO A 64 14.09 -7.87 -2.95
C PRO A 64 13.27 -6.89 -3.80
N GLU A 65 12.23 -7.37 -4.50
CA GLU A 65 11.33 -6.54 -5.30
C GLU A 65 10.55 -5.52 -4.44
N GLU A 66 10.11 -5.92 -3.26
CA GLU A 66 9.43 -5.05 -2.30
C GLU A 66 10.37 -3.96 -1.79
N TYR A 67 11.60 -4.31 -1.45
CA TYR A 67 12.64 -3.38 -1.03
C TYR A 67 12.91 -2.30 -2.09
N VAL A 68 13.02 -2.70 -3.37
CA VAL A 68 13.18 -1.77 -4.50
C VAL A 68 12.00 -0.81 -4.59
N ARG A 69 10.76 -1.31 -4.49
CA ARG A 69 9.56 -0.46 -4.50
C ARG A 69 9.56 0.54 -3.35
N ILE A 70 9.93 0.13 -2.17
CA ILE A 70 9.99 1.02 -0.99
C ILE A 70 11.04 2.11 -1.21
N ARG A 71 12.23 1.77 -1.71
CA ARG A 71 13.27 2.77 -2.00
C ARG A 71 12.83 3.81 -3.02
N ARG A 72 12.14 3.39 -4.07
CA ARG A 72 11.58 4.31 -5.08
C ARG A 72 10.52 5.22 -4.47
N ALA A 73 9.63 4.67 -3.65
CA ALA A 73 8.62 5.45 -2.96
C ALA A 73 9.26 6.51 -2.05
N ILE A 74 10.30 6.16 -1.28
CA ILE A 74 11.05 7.11 -0.44
C ILE A 74 11.61 8.26 -1.28
N ARG A 75 12.23 7.97 -2.43
CA ARG A 75 12.76 9.00 -3.33
C ARG A 75 11.69 9.96 -3.83
N LEU A 76 10.53 9.44 -4.23
CA LEU A 76 9.41 10.28 -4.64
C LEU A 76 8.93 11.19 -3.51
N LEU A 77 8.92 10.67 -2.28
CA LEU A 77 8.52 11.45 -1.10
C LEU A 77 9.55 12.52 -0.71
N GLU A 78 10.84 12.26 -0.96
CA GLU A 78 11.95 13.19 -0.68
C GLU A 78 12.22 14.18 -1.84
N ALA A 79 11.70 13.90 -3.04
CA ALA A 79 11.88 14.75 -4.19
C ALA A 79 11.32 16.15 -3.95
N ARG A 80 12.04 17.16 -4.43
CA ARG A 80 11.54 18.53 -4.45
C ARG A 80 10.70 18.76 -5.70
N TYR A 81 9.52 19.31 -5.51
CA TYR A 81 8.60 19.66 -6.57
C TYR A 81 8.54 21.19 -6.71
N PRO A 82 9.27 21.81 -7.68
CA PRO A 82 9.42 23.25 -7.78
C PRO A 82 8.09 24.01 -7.90
N ASP A 83 7.09 23.39 -8.52
CA ASP A 83 5.76 23.97 -8.73
C ASP A 83 4.78 23.64 -7.58
N SER A 84 5.27 23.07 -6.47
CA SER A 84 4.40 22.75 -5.34
C SER A 84 3.95 24.04 -4.63
N SER A 85 2.65 24.15 -4.43
CA SER A 85 2.01 25.26 -3.71
C SER A 85 1.42 24.85 -2.37
N ASN A 86 1.40 23.56 -2.09
CA ASN A 86 0.78 22.97 -0.92
C ASN A 86 1.75 22.08 -0.16
N GLU A 87 1.52 21.93 1.13
CA GLU A 87 2.19 20.91 1.95
C GLU A 87 1.29 19.68 2.06
N LEU A 88 1.88 18.51 1.85
CA LEU A 88 1.23 17.20 2.04
C LEU A 88 1.86 16.54 3.27
N ILE A 89 1.13 16.59 4.38
CA ILE A 89 1.63 16.03 5.63
C ILE A 89 1.67 14.51 5.53
N SER A 90 2.84 13.95 5.74
CA SER A 90 3.11 12.52 5.55
C SER A 90 3.60 11.88 6.84
N ALA A 91 3.12 10.68 7.14
CA ALA A 91 3.55 9.90 8.30
C ALA A 91 3.65 8.41 7.95
N ALA A 92 4.64 7.75 8.54
CA ALA A 92 4.71 6.29 8.57
C ALA A 92 3.96 5.79 9.82
N ILE A 93 3.05 4.83 9.64
CA ILE A 93 2.21 4.29 10.71
C ILE A 93 2.43 2.79 10.80
N ALA A 94 3.01 2.33 11.89
CA ALA A 94 3.15 0.91 12.16
C ALA A 94 1.76 0.29 12.45
N THR A 95 1.49 -0.87 11.86
CA THR A 95 0.28 -1.66 12.13
C THR A 95 0.63 -3.14 12.27
N PRO A 96 -0.24 -3.96 12.87
CA PRO A 96 -0.02 -5.42 12.94
C PRO A 96 0.13 -6.11 11.57
N LEU A 97 -0.36 -5.48 10.49
CA LEU A 97 -0.26 -6.00 9.12
C LEU A 97 0.90 -5.39 8.30
N GLY A 98 1.76 -4.62 8.96
CA GLY A 98 2.91 -3.93 8.36
C GLY A 98 2.79 -2.42 8.43
N GLU A 99 3.88 -1.75 8.07
CA GLU A 99 3.93 -0.28 8.05
C GLU A 99 3.07 0.28 6.92
N MET A 100 2.37 1.40 7.20
CA MET A 100 1.57 2.12 6.22
C MET A 100 2.10 3.54 6.05
N LEU A 101 2.06 4.05 4.82
CA LEU A 101 2.27 5.47 4.52
C LEU A 101 0.92 6.17 4.53
N ALA A 102 0.77 7.18 5.37
CA ALA A 102 -0.35 8.12 5.36
C ALA A 102 0.07 9.45 4.74
N VAL A 103 -0.78 10.03 3.88
CA VAL A 103 -0.60 11.38 3.34
C VAL A 103 -1.90 12.15 3.47
N PHE A 104 -1.79 13.36 4.02
CA PHE A 104 -2.91 14.30 4.18
C PHE A 104 -2.73 15.50 3.27
N GLY A 105 -3.78 15.83 2.54
CA GLY A 105 -3.96 17.11 1.89
C GLY A 105 -4.72 18.09 2.79
N SER A 106 -5.16 19.20 2.22
CA SER A 106 -5.85 20.26 2.99
C SER A 106 -7.24 19.86 3.48
N LYS A 107 -7.88 18.85 2.88
CA LYS A 107 -9.25 18.43 3.20
C LYS A 107 -9.30 17.13 4.00
N GLY A 108 -8.19 16.39 4.09
CA GLY A 108 -8.13 15.13 4.82
C GLY A 108 -7.13 14.14 4.26
N LEU A 109 -7.29 12.88 4.65
CA LEU A 109 -6.45 11.76 4.24
C LEU A 109 -6.67 11.44 2.76
N CYS A 110 -5.60 11.50 1.97
CA CYS A 110 -5.65 11.25 0.52
C CYS A 110 -4.86 10.00 0.08
N LEU A 111 -3.98 9.49 0.96
CA LEU A 111 -3.30 8.22 0.78
C LEU A 111 -3.17 7.51 2.13
N LEU A 112 -3.48 6.22 2.17
CA LEU A 112 -3.13 5.31 3.25
C LEU A 112 -2.90 3.93 2.65
N GLU A 113 -1.64 3.56 2.45
CA GLU A 113 -1.27 2.32 1.79
C GLU A 113 -0.15 1.60 2.50
N PHE A 114 -0.16 0.27 2.44
CA PHE A 114 0.92 -0.54 2.98
C PHE A 114 2.22 -0.24 2.23
N VAL A 115 3.28 0.02 2.99
CA VAL A 115 4.61 0.26 2.44
C VAL A 115 5.05 -0.96 1.62
N GLY A 116 5.58 -0.73 0.41
CA GLY A 116 6.02 -1.78 -0.51
C GLY A 116 4.92 -2.42 -1.38
N GLN A 117 3.66 -2.01 -1.25
CA GLN A 117 2.59 -2.52 -2.11
C GLN A 117 2.81 -2.14 -3.59
N LYS A 118 2.24 -2.95 -4.50
CA LYS A 118 2.56 -2.94 -5.93
C LYS A 118 2.36 -1.59 -6.65
N HIS A 119 1.39 -0.78 -6.22
CA HIS A 119 1.00 0.46 -6.91
C HIS A 119 1.40 1.74 -6.16
N MET A 120 2.20 1.62 -5.09
CA MET A 120 2.54 2.72 -4.19
C MET A 120 3.16 3.93 -4.91
N GLU A 121 4.09 3.70 -5.84
CA GLU A 121 4.75 4.75 -6.59
C GLU A 121 3.76 5.57 -7.44
N GLN A 122 2.90 4.87 -8.20
CA GLN A 122 1.88 5.48 -9.04
C GLN A 122 0.86 6.28 -8.21
N GLU A 123 0.54 5.81 -7.03
CA GLU A 123 -0.40 6.47 -6.12
C GLU A 123 0.21 7.72 -5.49
N ILE A 124 1.47 7.68 -5.05
CA ILE A 124 2.23 8.84 -4.57
C ILE A 124 2.28 9.92 -5.67
N MET A 125 2.67 9.54 -6.89
CA MET A 125 2.72 10.46 -8.03
C MET A 125 1.34 11.05 -8.37
N ALA A 126 0.29 10.24 -8.32
CA ALA A 126 -1.07 10.70 -8.59
C ALA A 126 -1.55 11.73 -7.55
N VAL A 127 -1.26 11.50 -6.27
CA VAL A 127 -1.59 12.44 -5.18
C VAL A 127 -0.78 13.73 -5.33
N GLN A 128 0.53 13.64 -5.53
CA GLN A 128 1.40 14.79 -5.74
C GLN A 128 0.92 15.66 -6.91
N LYS A 129 0.63 15.02 -8.05
CA LYS A 129 0.15 15.72 -9.25
C LYS A 129 -1.21 16.39 -9.05
N ALA A 130 -2.15 15.68 -8.39
CA ALA A 130 -3.51 16.19 -8.19
C ALA A 130 -3.55 17.37 -7.21
N LEU A 131 -2.75 17.30 -6.15
CA LEU A 131 -2.72 18.29 -5.08
C LEU A 131 -1.60 19.33 -5.25
N ARG A 132 -0.69 19.16 -6.24
CA ARG A 132 0.46 20.02 -6.48
C ARG A 132 1.23 20.32 -5.20
N GLY A 133 1.49 19.26 -4.43
CA GLY A 133 2.01 19.38 -3.07
C GLY A 133 3.43 18.85 -2.92
N GLN A 134 4.13 19.35 -1.90
CA GLN A 134 5.40 18.84 -1.40
C GLN A 134 5.11 17.95 -0.20
N PHE A 135 5.66 16.74 -0.18
CA PHE A 135 5.54 15.84 0.97
C PHE A 135 6.40 16.34 2.14
N ILE A 136 5.78 16.44 3.30
CA ILE A 136 6.43 16.87 4.54
C ILE A 136 6.20 15.81 5.61
N PHE A 137 7.24 15.12 6.03
CA PHE A 137 7.15 14.17 7.14
C PHE A 137 7.05 14.90 8.47
N GLN A 138 5.84 14.92 9.02
CA GLN A 138 5.53 15.65 10.25
C GLN A 138 4.37 14.97 10.99
N GLU A 139 4.49 14.89 12.31
CA GLU A 139 3.36 14.55 13.19
C GLU A 139 2.51 15.79 13.46
N ASN A 140 1.19 15.64 13.32
CA ASN A 140 0.20 16.66 13.66
C ASN A 140 -1.06 16.00 14.25
N GLU A 141 -2.09 16.78 14.54
CA GLU A 141 -3.34 16.27 15.11
C GLU A 141 -4.03 15.24 14.19
N GLN A 142 -3.96 15.42 12.88
CA GLN A 142 -4.58 14.48 11.91
C GLN A 142 -3.85 13.14 11.89
N THR A 143 -2.52 13.14 11.88
CA THR A 143 -1.71 11.91 11.91
C THR A 143 -1.87 11.18 13.24
N GLN A 144 -1.97 11.92 14.35
CA GLN A 144 -2.21 11.35 15.69
C GLN A 144 -3.60 10.72 15.79
N LEU A 145 -4.63 11.40 15.28
CA LEU A 145 -5.99 10.87 15.24
C LEU A 145 -6.02 9.57 14.43
N LEU A 146 -5.47 9.56 13.21
CA LEU A 146 -5.45 8.37 12.37
C LEU A 146 -4.74 7.21 13.05
N ARG A 147 -3.60 7.46 13.71
CA ARG A 147 -2.86 6.44 14.46
C ARG A 147 -3.71 5.83 15.57
N GLN A 148 -4.35 6.67 16.38
CA GLN A 148 -5.25 6.21 17.45
C GLN A 148 -6.44 5.41 16.90
N GLU A 149 -7.02 5.85 15.79
CA GLU A 149 -8.12 5.15 15.15
C GLU A 149 -7.71 3.79 14.59
N LEU A 150 -6.54 3.69 13.95
CA LEU A 150 -6.00 2.43 13.47
C LEU A 150 -5.69 1.47 14.64
N ASP A 151 -5.10 1.97 15.72
CA ASP A 151 -4.83 1.16 16.92
C ASP A 151 -6.14 0.58 17.50
N LEU A 152 -7.19 1.39 17.61
CA LEU A 152 -8.50 0.95 18.07
C LEU A 152 -9.18 -0.02 17.08
N TYR A 153 -9.02 0.21 15.78
CA TYR A 153 -9.55 -0.67 14.73
C TYR A 153 -8.91 -2.06 14.81
N PHE A 154 -7.58 -2.13 14.91
CA PHE A 154 -6.88 -3.41 15.04
C PHE A 154 -7.14 -4.13 16.37
N GLN A 155 -7.61 -3.42 17.39
CA GLN A 155 -8.14 -4.00 18.62
C GLN A 155 -9.62 -4.46 18.51
N GLY A 156 -10.27 -4.27 17.35
CA GLY A 156 -11.71 -4.55 17.17
C GLY A 156 -12.65 -3.58 17.89
N ARG A 157 -12.10 -2.46 18.40
CA ARG A 157 -12.83 -1.47 19.23
C ARG A 157 -13.39 -0.29 18.44
N LEU A 158 -12.87 -0.03 17.24
CA LEU A 158 -13.37 0.99 16.33
C LEU A 158 -13.94 0.34 15.07
N LYS A 159 -15.14 0.73 14.68
CA LYS A 159 -15.83 0.23 13.48
C LYS A 159 -16.04 1.31 12.42
N VAL A 160 -15.98 2.58 12.80
CA VAL A 160 -16.19 3.74 11.93
C VAL A 160 -15.11 4.77 12.25
N PHE A 161 -14.38 5.20 11.24
CA PHE A 161 -13.33 6.20 11.35
C PHE A 161 -13.91 7.63 11.28
N ALA A 162 -13.39 8.54 12.08
CA ALA A 162 -13.71 9.96 12.04
C ALA A 162 -12.72 10.76 11.18
N THR A 163 -11.55 10.20 10.86
CA THR A 163 -10.54 10.83 9.99
C THR A 163 -11.18 11.28 8.67
N PRO A 164 -11.13 12.58 8.33
CA PRO A 164 -11.69 13.10 7.08
C PRO A 164 -10.95 12.53 5.86
N LEU A 165 -11.68 12.27 4.77
CA LEU A 165 -11.13 11.73 3.54
C LEU A 165 -11.08 12.79 2.43
N GLU A 166 -9.97 12.84 1.69
CA GLU A 166 -9.84 13.59 0.45
C GLU A 166 -9.57 12.61 -0.70
N MET A 167 -10.63 12.15 -1.37
CA MET A 167 -10.56 11.11 -2.40
C MET A 167 -9.96 11.64 -3.70
N ILE A 168 -8.76 11.23 -4.03
CA ILE A 168 -8.05 11.59 -5.27
C ILE A 168 -8.32 10.54 -6.36
N GLY A 169 -9.24 10.83 -7.25
CA GLY A 169 -9.62 9.93 -8.35
C GLY A 169 -10.65 10.55 -9.28
N THR A 170 -11.01 9.83 -10.36
CA THR A 170 -12.06 10.23 -11.28
C THR A 170 -13.44 10.20 -10.60
N ALA A 171 -14.44 10.88 -11.19
CA ALA A 171 -15.81 10.86 -10.68
C ALA A 171 -16.35 9.43 -10.51
N PHE A 172 -16.07 8.53 -11.46
CA PHE A 172 -16.47 7.13 -11.37
C PHE A 172 -15.77 6.40 -10.21
N GLN A 173 -14.45 6.59 -10.04
CA GLN A 173 -13.74 6.00 -8.91
C GLN A 173 -14.29 6.48 -7.57
N GLN A 174 -14.54 7.78 -7.43
CA GLN A 174 -15.14 8.33 -6.21
C GLN A 174 -16.55 7.77 -5.94
N GLN A 175 -17.38 7.56 -6.97
CA GLN A 175 -18.68 6.89 -6.81
C GLN A 175 -18.49 5.45 -6.30
N VAL A 176 -17.54 4.70 -6.87
CA VAL A 176 -17.22 3.33 -6.44
C VAL A 176 -16.74 3.32 -4.99
N TRP A 177 -15.83 4.23 -4.62
CA TRP A 177 -15.28 4.30 -3.25
C TRP A 177 -16.34 4.76 -2.22
N ASN A 178 -17.22 5.69 -2.59
CA ASN A 178 -18.36 6.04 -1.75
C ASN A 178 -19.31 4.85 -1.52
N ALA A 179 -19.51 4.00 -2.53
CA ALA A 179 -20.28 2.77 -2.36
C ALA A 179 -19.60 1.77 -1.41
N LEU A 180 -18.24 1.73 -1.35
CA LEU A 180 -17.51 0.91 -0.38
C LEU A 180 -17.78 1.36 1.06
N LEU A 181 -17.83 2.67 1.32
CA LEU A 181 -18.11 3.21 2.65
C LEU A 181 -19.50 2.82 3.19
N THR A 182 -20.41 2.34 2.34
CA THR A 182 -21.73 1.84 2.77
C THR A 182 -21.73 0.38 3.19
N ILE A 183 -20.60 -0.33 3.06
CA ILE A 183 -20.48 -1.73 3.52
C ILE A 183 -20.14 -1.72 5.01
N PRO A 184 -21.01 -2.22 5.89
CA PRO A 184 -20.77 -2.20 7.33
C PRO A 184 -19.52 -3.01 7.72
N TYR A 185 -18.95 -2.69 8.88
CA TYR A 185 -17.90 -3.46 9.51
C TYR A 185 -18.34 -4.92 9.74
N GLY A 186 -17.50 -5.86 9.33
CA GLY A 186 -17.77 -7.31 9.44
C GLY A 186 -18.66 -7.88 8.34
N GLU A 187 -19.16 -7.05 7.43
CA GLU A 187 -19.96 -7.50 6.29
C GLU A 187 -19.14 -7.50 5.00
N THR A 188 -19.55 -8.34 4.06
CA THR A 188 -18.95 -8.39 2.73
C THR A 188 -19.98 -8.14 1.64
N ARG A 189 -19.52 -7.71 0.49
CA ARG A 189 -20.33 -7.53 -0.73
C ARG A 189 -19.57 -8.10 -1.93
N SER A 190 -20.28 -8.68 -2.89
CA SER A 190 -19.65 -9.09 -4.14
C SER A 190 -19.48 -7.89 -5.08
N TYR A 191 -18.50 -7.98 -6.01
CA TYR A 191 -18.35 -6.99 -7.10
C TYR A 191 -19.64 -6.83 -7.92
N LYS A 192 -20.41 -7.91 -8.07
CA LYS A 192 -21.69 -7.88 -8.77
C LYS A 192 -22.72 -7.04 -8.03
N GLU A 193 -22.88 -7.21 -6.73
CA GLU A 193 -23.80 -6.44 -5.89
C GLU A 193 -23.38 -4.97 -5.86
N GLN A 194 -22.08 -4.67 -5.76
CA GLN A 194 -21.57 -3.31 -5.83
C GLN A 194 -21.91 -2.64 -7.19
N ALA A 195 -21.75 -3.35 -8.31
CA ALA A 195 -22.10 -2.87 -9.64
C ALA A 195 -23.62 -2.63 -9.78
N GLN A 196 -24.44 -3.49 -9.17
CA GLN A 196 -25.91 -3.31 -9.11
C GLN A 196 -26.29 -2.08 -8.29
N GLN A 197 -25.68 -1.88 -7.13
CA GLN A 197 -25.89 -0.70 -6.28
C GLN A 197 -25.57 0.61 -7.02
N LEU A 198 -24.54 0.59 -7.86
CA LEU A 198 -24.14 1.74 -8.70
C LEU A 198 -25.05 1.94 -9.93
N GLY A 199 -26.13 1.17 -10.08
CA GLY A 199 -27.06 1.25 -11.20
C GLY A 199 -26.52 0.71 -12.52
N ASN A 200 -25.35 0.06 -12.52
CA ASN A 200 -24.74 -0.51 -13.73
C ASN A 200 -24.26 -1.95 -13.53
N PRO A 201 -25.16 -2.95 -13.57
CA PRO A 201 -24.81 -4.36 -13.36
C PRO A 201 -23.79 -4.92 -14.34
N LYS A 202 -23.59 -4.27 -15.50
CA LYS A 202 -22.59 -4.69 -16.50
C LYS A 202 -21.20 -4.16 -16.21
N ALA A 203 -21.04 -3.21 -15.31
CA ALA A 203 -19.76 -2.56 -15.01
C ALA A 203 -18.87 -3.32 -14.02
N ILE A 204 -19.08 -4.61 -13.78
CA ILE A 204 -18.36 -5.40 -12.76
C ILE A 204 -16.83 -5.27 -12.89
N ARG A 205 -16.29 -5.36 -14.12
CA ARG A 205 -14.83 -5.23 -14.34
C ARG A 205 -14.33 -3.82 -14.04
N ALA A 206 -15.09 -2.79 -14.42
CA ALA A 206 -14.73 -1.40 -14.15
C ALA A 206 -14.80 -1.08 -12.65
N VAL A 207 -15.78 -1.62 -11.94
CA VAL A 207 -15.91 -1.52 -10.47
C VAL A 207 -14.73 -2.21 -9.79
N ALA A 208 -14.36 -3.42 -10.22
CA ALA A 208 -13.21 -4.13 -9.69
C ALA A 208 -11.90 -3.35 -9.92
N ALA A 209 -11.70 -2.78 -11.10
CA ALA A 209 -10.55 -1.94 -11.40
C ALA A 209 -10.53 -0.68 -10.52
N ALA A 210 -11.66 -0.02 -10.32
CA ALA A 210 -11.76 1.15 -9.43
C ALA A 210 -11.50 0.80 -7.95
N ASN A 211 -11.97 -0.38 -7.49
CA ASN A 211 -11.64 -0.88 -6.16
C ASN A 211 -10.13 -1.11 -5.99
N GLY A 212 -9.47 -1.66 -7.00
CA GLY A 212 -8.02 -1.88 -7.02
C GLY A 212 -7.19 -0.59 -7.09
N GLN A 213 -7.82 0.55 -7.38
CA GLN A 213 -7.20 1.88 -7.43
C GLN A 213 -7.57 2.75 -6.20
N ASN A 214 -8.17 2.13 -5.18
CA ASN A 214 -8.40 2.79 -3.90
C ASN A 214 -7.07 3.11 -3.22
N LYS A 215 -6.85 4.38 -2.93
CA LYS A 215 -5.62 4.89 -2.33
C LYS A 215 -5.67 4.99 -0.80
N VAL A 216 -6.82 4.69 -0.20
CA VAL A 216 -7.01 4.82 1.25
C VAL A 216 -7.48 3.47 1.80
N SER A 217 -6.53 2.54 1.89
CA SER A 217 -6.78 1.21 2.43
C SER A 217 -7.37 1.27 3.85
N ILE A 218 -8.15 0.28 4.22
CA ILE A 218 -8.83 0.12 5.51
C ILE A 218 -9.99 1.11 5.67
N LEU A 219 -9.74 2.43 5.65
CA LEU A 219 -10.78 3.45 5.85
C LEU A 219 -11.82 3.42 4.72
N ILE A 220 -11.36 3.27 3.47
CA ILE A 220 -12.23 2.93 2.34
C ILE A 220 -12.15 1.41 2.15
N PRO A 221 -13.15 0.64 2.59
CA PRO A 221 -12.99 -0.78 2.87
C PRO A 221 -13.12 -1.67 1.62
N CYS A 222 -12.22 -1.51 0.64
CA CYS A 222 -12.20 -2.36 -0.55
C CYS A 222 -11.90 -3.85 -0.22
N HIS A 223 -11.32 -4.13 0.95
CA HIS A 223 -11.14 -5.50 1.45
C HIS A 223 -12.46 -6.21 1.72
N ARG A 224 -13.57 -5.50 1.97
CA ARG A 224 -14.92 -6.08 2.17
C ARG A 224 -15.60 -6.53 0.86
N VAL A 225 -14.96 -6.29 -0.31
CA VAL A 225 -15.52 -6.77 -1.59
C VAL A 225 -14.84 -8.06 -2.02
N ILE A 226 -15.65 -9.11 -2.26
CA ILE A 226 -15.20 -10.48 -2.57
C ILE A 226 -15.79 -10.97 -3.89
N GLY A 227 -15.35 -12.12 -4.36
CA GLY A 227 -15.97 -12.80 -5.50
C GLY A 227 -17.42 -13.22 -5.21
N SER A 228 -18.26 -13.34 -6.23
CA SER A 228 -19.64 -13.83 -6.05
C SER A 228 -19.72 -15.30 -5.66
N ASP A 229 -18.61 -16.03 -5.74
CA ASP A 229 -18.43 -17.41 -5.27
C ASP A 229 -17.86 -17.46 -3.83
N GLY A 230 -17.76 -16.30 -3.15
CA GLY A 230 -17.21 -16.15 -1.80
C GLY A 230 -15.68 -16.15 -1.74
N LYS A 231 -14.98 -16.32 -2.85
CA LYS A 231 -13.52 -16.35 -2.85
C LYS A 231 -12.92 -14.97 -2.70
N LEU A 232 -11.78 -14.91 -2.00
CA LEU A 232 -10.97 -13.71 -1.92
C LEU A 232 -10.30 -13.45 -3.27
N THR A 233 -10.53 -12.28 -3.82
CA THR A 233 -9.93 -11.85 -5.08
C THR A 233 -9.46 -10.41 -4.96
N GLY A 234 -8.38 -10.07 -5.62
CA GLY A 234 -7.86 -8.72 -5.81
C GLY A 234 -7.81 -7.84 -4.56
N TYR A 235 -6.63 -7.56 -4.07
CA TYR A 235 -6.37 -6.54 -3.04
C TYR A 235 -4.97 -5.99 -3.26
N ALA A 236 -4.81 -4.68 -3.31
CA ALA A 236 -3.52 -4.04 -3.57
C ALA A 236 -2.49 -4.38 -2.49
N GLY A 237 -2.92 -4.42 -1.23
CA GLY A 237 -2.10 -4.83 -0.10
C GLY A 237 -1.82 -6.34 0.02
N GLY A 238 -2.30 -7.17 -0.93
CA GLY A 238 -2.14 -8.64 -0.93
C GLY A 238 -3.26 -9.39 -0.22
N LEU A 239 -3.53 -10.63 -0.68
CA LEU A 239 -4.66 -11.44 -0.21
C LEU A 239 -4.54 -11.83 1.27
N ASN A 240 -3.32 -12.02 1.78
CA ASN A 240 -3.10 -12.34 3.20
C ASN A 240 -3.62 -11.20 4.10
N ARG A 241 -3.26 -9.94 3.78
CA ARG A 241 -3.78 -8.77 4.52
C ARG A 241 -5.29 -8.64 4.41
N LYS A 242 -5.86 -8.89 3.22
CA LYS A 242 -7.32 -8.90 3.03
C LYS A 242 -7.99 -9.93 3.93
N GLN A 243 -7.46 -11.14 3.97
CA GLN A 243 -7.98 -12.21 4.84
C GLN A 243 -7.90 -11.83 6.32
N SER A 244 -6.76 -11.26 6.76
CA SER A 244 -6.58 -10.82 8.14
C SER A 244 -7.55 -9.71 8.53
N LEU A 245 -7.78 -8.73 7.64
CA LEU A 245 -8.75 -7.65 7.88
C LEU A 245 -10.19 -8.19 8.00
N LEU A 246 -10.58 -9.11 7.12
CA LEU A 246 -11.91 -9.74 7.19
C LEU A 246 -12.09 -10.57 8.45
N ALA A 247 -11.09 -11.38 8.84
CA ALA A 247 -11.11 -12.17 10.05
C ALA A 247 -11.20 -11.29 11.32
N LEU A 248 -10.44 -10.19 11.36
CA LEU A 248 -10.53 -9.19 12.43
C LEU A 248 -11.95 -8.62 12.54
N GLU A 249 -12.54 -8.22 11.42
CA GLU A 249 -13.86 -7.61 11.39
C GLU A 249 -14.99 -8.58 11.71
N GLN A 250 -14.81 -9.87 11.45
CA GLN A 250 -15.77 -10.94 11.80
C GLN A 250 -15.63 -11.42 13.24
N GLY A 251 -14.68 -10.88 13.99
CA GLY A 251 -14.43 -11.27 15.39
C GLY A 251 -13.75 -12.63 15.52
N GLU A 252 -13.17 -13.13 14.43
CA GLU A 252 -12.32 -14.32 14.48
C GLU A 252 -10.99 -13.90 15.12
N VAL A 253 -10.81 -14.27 16.39
CA VAL A 253 -9.60 -13.97 17.16
C VAL A 253 -8.44 -14.74 16.55
N GLN A 254 -7.65 -14.08 15.72
CA GLN A 254 -6.34 -14.60 15.35
C GLN A 254 -5.38 -14.42 16.54
N THR A 255 -5.23 -15.45 17.34
CA THR A 255 -4.20 -15.56 18.38
C THR A 255 -2.75 -15.54 17.85
N ALA A 256 -2.56 -15.27 16.56
CA ALA A 256 -1.28 -15.36 15.85
C ALA A 256 -0.77 -14.02 15.23
N LEU A 257 -1.39 -12.87 15.53
CA LEU A 257 -0.95 -11.59 14.97
C LEU A 257 -0.35 -10.62 16.01
N PHE A 258 -0.14 -11.09 17.25
CA PHE A 258 0.48 -10.29 18.31
C PHE A 258 1.63 -11.04 18.97
#